data_2c8afb153bf9358d84d71d8f757e27a0
#
_entry.id   2c8afb153bf9358d84d71d8f757e27a0
#
_cell.length_a   1.000
_cell.length_b   1.000
_cell.length_c   1.000
_cell.angle_alpha   90.00
_cell.angle_beta   90.00
_cell.angle_gamma   90.00
#
_symmetry.space_group_name_H-M   'P 1'
#
loop_
_entity.id
_entity.type
_entity.pdbx_description
1 polymer ?
#
loop_
_entity_poly.entity_id
_entity_poly.type
_entity_poly.pdbx_seq_one_letter_code
_entity_poly.pdbx_strand_id
1 'polypeptide(L)'
;WVTNARDTFYIIGTVAGPHPYPMMVRDFQAVIGFEARKQILEKEGRLPDYVVACIGGGSNAIGMFSHFLEDANVTCIGIEAGGLGLDTDKHGCSLEKGSPGVLHGQCSYLLQDEDGQVLEAHSISAGLDYPGIGPEHSFHKDNKSVQYDSITDAQAMDAFVWLSRAEGIIP
;
A
#
# COMPACT_ATOMS: atom_id res chain seq x y z
N TRP A 1 13.32 -15.71 6.68
CA TRP A 1 14.52 -14.98 7.14
C TRP A 1 14.54 -14.86 8.67
N VAL A 2 13.38 -14.69 9.30
CA VAL A 2 13.26 -14.61 10.77
C VAL A 2 13.87 -15.83 11.44
N THR A 3 13.67 -17.01 10.88
CA THR A 3 14.26 -18.28 11.36
C THR A 3 15.78 -18.30 11.28
N ASN A 4 16.36 -17.63 10.30
CA ASN A 4 17.79 -17.67 9.98
C ASN A 4 18.51 -16.33 10.24
N ALA A 5 17.99 -15.50 11.15
CA ALA A 5 18.51 -14.17 11.43
C ALA A 5 19.99 -14.12 11.89
N ARG A 6 20.55 -15.26 12.33
CA ARG A 6 21.94 -15.34 12.81
C ARG A 6 22.97 -15.34 11.69
N ASP A 7 22.62 -15.86 10.52
CA ASP A 7 23.55 -16.12 9.42
C ASP A 7 23.04 -15.63 8.07
N THR A 8 21.86 -14.97 8.05
CA THR A 8 21.20 -14.49 6.85
C THR A 8 21.00 -12.98 6.91
N PHE A 9 21.54 -12.27 5.93
CA PHE A 9 21.24 -10.86 5.71
C PHE A 9 20.05 -10.77 4.74
N TYR A 10 18.91 -10.29 5.23
CA TYR A 10 17.68 -10.16 4.44
C TYR A 10 17.53 -8.73 3.89
N ILE A 11 17.47 -8.64 2.55
CA ILE A 11 17.17 -7.37 1.86
C ILE A 11 15.67 -7.23 1.76
N ILE A 12 15.07 -6.44 2.67
CA ILE A 12 13.63 -6.22 2.71
C ILE A 12 13.24 -5.04 1.82
N GLY A 13 12.18 -5.19 1.03
CA GLY A 13 11.66 -4.17 0.13
C GLY A 13 10.22 -3.74 0.42
N THR A 14 9.65 -4.11 1.58
CA THR A 14 8.27 -3.77 1.96
C THR A 14 8.23 -3.12 3.34
N VAL A 15 7.15 -2.37 3.62
CA VAL A 15 6.89 -1.71 4.91
C VAL A 15 6.28 -2.67 5.94
N ALA A 16 6.44 -3.98 5.73
CA ALA A 16 5.93 -5.05 6.56
C ALA A 16 7.05 -5.72 7.36
N GLY A 17 6.70 -6.44 8.42
CA GLY A 17 7.62 -7.18 9.27
C GLY A 17 7.68 -6.65 10.71
N PRO A 18 8.53 -7.24 11.56
CA PRO A 18 8.66 -6.81 12.95
C PRO A 18 9.32 -5.43 13.06
N HIS A 19 9.04 -4.74 14.16
CA HIS A 19 9.77 -3.51 14.47
C HIS A 19 11.30 -3.77 14.52
N PRO A 20 12.17 -2.90 13.95
CA PRO A 20 11.86 -1.55 13.44
C PRO A 20 11.65 -1.48 11.91
N TYR A 21 11.54 -2.60 11.20
CA TYR A 21 11.53 -2.61 9.74
C TYR A 21 10.43 -1.73 9.11
N PRO A 22 9.16 -1.75 9.56
CA PRO A 22 8.14 -0.88 8.98
C PRO A 22 8.50 0.60 9.10
N MET A 23 9.01 1.04 10.26
CA MET A 23 9.44 2.41 10.48
C MET A 23 10.62 2.79 9.59
N MET A 24 11.64 1.92 9.51
CA MET A 24 12.82 2.17 8.66
C MET A 24 12.43 2.31 7.19
N VAL A 25 11.59 1.39 6.69
CA VAL A 25 11.15 1.42 5.29
C VAL A 25 10.31 2.67 5.01
N ARG A 26 9.38 3.05 5.90
CA ARG A 26 8.66 4.32 5.79
C ARG A 26 9.64 5.50 5.69
N ASP A 27 10.58 5.59 6.62
CA ASP A 27 11.50 6.74 6.68
C ASP A 27 12.38 6.83 5.43
N PHE A 28 12.84 5.70 4.89
CA PHE A 28 13.59 5.69 3.64
C PHE A 28 12.72 6.02 2.42
N GLN A 29 11.47 5.57 2.40
CA GLN A 29 10.51 5.87 1.33
C GLN A 29 9.91 7.28 1.43
N ALA A 30 10.03 7.94 2.58
CA ALA A 30 9.49 9.29 2.81
C ALA A 30 10.07 10.35 1.87
N VAL A 31 11.23 10.10 1.25
CA VAL A 31 11.79 10.94 0.19
C VAL A 31 10.80 11.16 -0.96
N ILE A 32 9.95 10.17 -1.27
CA ILE A 32 8.90 10.27 -2.30
C ILE A 32 7.93 11.40 -1.96
N GLY A 33 7.37 11.38 -0.75
CA GLY A 33 6.42 12.40 -0.29
C GLY A 33 7.06 13.78 -0.14
N PHE A 34 8.31 13.83 0.37
CA PHE A 34 9.07 15.05 0.49
C PHE A 34 9.28 15.75 -0.87
N GLU A 35 9.75 15.01 -1.87
CA GLU A 35 9.99 15.55 -3.20
C GLU A 35 8.70 15.90 -3.92
N ALA A 36 7.67 15.05 -3.84
CA ALA A 36 6.36 15.31 -4.43
C ALA A 36 5.73 16.59 -3.87
N ARG A 37 5.78 16.77 -2.54
CA ARG A 37 5.29 17.99 -1.88
C ARG A 37 6.02 19.24 -2.36
N LYS A 38 7.34 19.18 -2.43
CA LYS A 38 8.15 20.30 -2.94
C LYS A 38 7.79 20.64 -4.39
N GLN A 39 7.74 19.63 -5.25
CA GLN A 39 7.47 19.80 -6.68
C GLN A 39 6.08 20.37 -6.96
N ILE A 40 5.05 19.91 -6.24
CA ILE A 40 3.69 20.42 -6.46
C ILE A 40 3.58 21.88 -6.00
N LEU A 41 4.19 22.25 -4.88
CA LEU A 41 4.21 23.63 -4.41
C LEU A 41 4.96 24.56 -5.37
N GLU A 42 6.08 24.10 -5.94
CA GLU A 42 6.83 24.88 -6.95
C GLU A 42 6.04 25.07 -8.25
N LYS A 43 5.24 24.08 -8.67
CA LYS A 43 4.49 24.12 -9.93
C LYS A 43 3.15 24.83 -9.81
N GLU A 44 2.39 24.52 -8.75
CA GLU A 44 0.99 24.92 -8.61
C GLU A 44 0.77 25.99 -7.52
N GLY A 45 1.80 26.29 -6.69
CA GLY A 45 1.69 27.24 -5.58
C GLY A 45 0.78 26.79 -4.43
N ARG A 46 0.24 25.58 -4.49
CA ARG A 46 -0.62 25.00 -3.46
C ARG A 46 -0.42 23.48 -3.33
N LEU A 47 -0.88 22.91 -2.22
CA LEU A 47 -0.95 21.47 -2.05
C LEU A 47 -2.06 20.85 -2.91
N PRO A 48 -1.97 19.56 -3.24
CA PRO A 48 -3.01 18.85 -3.96
C PRO A 48 -4.24 18.64 -3.06
N ASP A 49 -5.40 18.43 -3.66
CA ASP A 49 -6.61 18.04 -2.93
C ASP A 49 -6.56 16.55 -2.55
N TYR A 50 -5.93 15.74 -3.41
CA TYR A 50 -5.81 14.28 -3.23
C TYR A 50 -4.38 13.81 -3.50
N VAL A 51 -3.93 12.85 -2.69
CA VAL A 51 -2.71 12.08 -2.91
C VAL A 51 -3.10 10.61 -3.00
N VAL A 52 -2.86 9.99 -4.17
CA VAL A 52 -3.32 8.62 -4.46
C VAL A 52 -2.12 7.72 -4.69
N ALA A 53 -2.12 6.55 -4.10
CA ALA A 53 -1.08 5.54 -4.31
C ALA A 53 -1.67 4.12 -4.29
N CYS A 54 -1.08 3.22 -5.10
CA CYS A 54 -1.42 1.80 -5.05
C CYS A 54 -0.80 1.13 -3.82
N ILE A 55 -1.47 0.09 -3.34
CA ILE A 55 -1.08 -0.65 -2.14
C ILE A 55 -1.04 -2.15 -2.40
N GLY A 56 0.17 -2.73 -2.21
CA GLY A 56 0.38 -4.13 -1.90
C GLY A 56 0.81 -4.22 -0.43
N GLY A 57 2.10 -4.37 -0.13
CA GLY A 57 2.62 -4.20 1.24
C GLY A 57 2.54 -2.76 1.74
N GLY A 58 2.51 -1.77 0.84
CA GLY A 58 2.23 -0.37 1.13
C GLY A 58 3.44 0.55 1.29
N SER A 59 4.65 0.13 0.91
CA SER A 59 5.87 0.93 1.13
C SER A 59 5.88 2.25 0.35
N ASN A 60 5.51 2.24 -0.93
CA ASN A 60 5.42 3.46 -1.73
C ASN A 60 4.35 4.42 -1.20
N ALA A 61 3.20 3.87 -0.82
CA ALA A 61 2.07 4.65 -0.33
C ALA A 61 2.39 5.34 0.99
N ILE A 62 2.96 4.63 1.98
CA ILE A 62 3.32 5.24 3.25
C ILE A 62 4.42 6.29 3.09
N GLY A 63 5.38 6.06 2.19
CA GLY A 63 6.41 7.03 1.85
C GLY A 63 5.83 8.30 1.24
N MET A 64 4.87 8.16 0.32
CA MET A 64 4.16 9.29 -0.27
C MET A 64 3.32 10.03 0.77
N PHE A 65 2.50 9.30 1.55
CA PHE A 65 1.53 9.89 2.48
C PHE A 65 2.19 10.59 3.66
N SER A 66 3.36 10.12 4.12
CA SER A 66 4.04 10.61 5.31
C SER A 66 4.23 12.14 5.36
N HIS A 67 4.31 12.79 4.22
CA HIS A 67 4.46 14.24 4.12
C HIS A 67 3.15 15.01 3.84
N PHE A 68 2.00 14.31 3.88
CA PHE A 68 0.69 14.91 3.63
C PHE A 68 -0.35 14.60 4.71
N LEU A 69 -0.06 13.63 5.60
CA LEU A 69 -1.01 13.15 6.64
C LEU A 69 -1.46 14.24 7.62
N GLU A 70 -0.63 15.25 7.86
CA GLU A 70 -0.95 16.36 8.80
C GLU A 70 -1.69 17.51 8.11
N ASP A 71 -1.83 17.48 6.79
CA ASP A 71 -2.50 18.55 6.05
C ASP A 71 -4.02 18.30 5.98
N ALA A 72 -4.78 19.02 6.78
CA ALA A 72 -6.24 18.83 6.90
C ALA A 72 -7.02 18.99 5.59
N ASN A 73 -6.45 19.64 4.59
CA ASN A 73 -7.07 19.86 3.27
C ASN A 73 -6.57 18.88 2.20
N VAL A 74 -5.74 17.91 2.56
CA VAL A 74 -5.22 16.88 1.64
C VAL A 74 -5.80 15.53 2.04
N THR A 75 -6.45 14.86 1.11
CA THR A 75 -6.97 13.52 1.33
C THR A 75 -6.01 12.49 0.74
N CYS A 76 -5.46 11.62 1.59
CA CYS A 76 -4.65 10.49 1.16
C CYS A 76 -5.56 9.29 0.85
N ILE A 77 -5.38 8.66 -0.32
CA ILE A 77 -6.18 7.52 -0.78
C ILE A 77 -5.25 6.38 -1.19
N GLY A 78 -5.38 5.24 -0.52
CA GLY A 78 -4.68 4.01 -0.87
C GLY A 78 -5.59 3.08 -1.68
N ILE A 79 -5.09 2.56 -2.80
CA ILE A 79 -5.87 1.69 -3.69
C ILE A 79 -5.29 0.27 -3.66
N GLU A 80 -6.07 -0.66 -3.16
CA GLU A 80 -5.75 -2.08 -3.12
C GLU A 80 -6.10 -2.79 -4.45
N ALA A 81 -5.47 -3.94 -4.68
CA ALA A 81 -5.71 -4.78 -5.85
C ALA A 81 -6.99 -5.62 -5.67
N GLY A 82 -8.09 -5.16 -6.26
CA GLY A 82 -9.38 -5.85 -6.26
C GLY A 82 -9.43 -7.10 -7.14
N GLY A 83 -8.37 -7.38 -7.91
CA GLY A 83 -8.22 -8.61 -8.70
C GLY A 83 -9.39 -8.87 -9.63
N LEU A 84 -9.95 -10.07 -9.52
CA LEU A 84 -11.14 -10.47 -10.31
C LEU A 84 -12.47 -10.03 -9.64
N GLY A 85 -12.41 -9.31 -8.53
CA GLY A 85 -13.56 -8.79 -7.79
C GLY A 85 -13.55 -9.24 -6.33
N LEU A 86 -14.10 -8.40 -5.44
CA LEU A 86 -14.13 -8.62 -3.99
C LEU A 86 -15.13 -9.70 -3.54
N ASP A 87 -15.98 -10.13 -4.42
CA ASP A 87 -16.91 -11.26 -4.26
C ASP A 87 -16.29 -12.61 -4.65
N THR A 88 -15.04 -12.58 -5.11
CA THR A 88 -14.24 -13.76 -5.41
C THR A 88 -13.14 -13.95 -4.36
N ASP A 89 -12.44 -15.10 -4.41
CA ASP A 89 -11.23 -15.36 -3.64
C ASP A 89 -9.94 -14.92 -4.36
N LYS A 90 -10.07 -14.14 -5.46
CA LYS A 90 -8.98 -13.71 -6.32
C LYS A 90 -8.78 -12.19 -6.25
N HIS A 91 -8.31 -11.71 -5.10
CA HIS A 91 -7.96 -10.29 -4.86
C HIS A 91 -6.80 -10.17 -3.86
N GLY A 92 -6.22 -8.97 -3.72
CA GLY A 92 -5.16 -8.62 -2.76
C GLY A 92 -5.60 -7.60 -1.69
N CYS A 93 -6.91 -7.48 -1.42
CA CYS A 93 -7.48 -6.45 -0.57
C CYS A 93 -7.44 -6.83 0.92
N SER A 94 -6.26 -6.72 1.53
CA SER A 94 -6.06 -7.07 2.95
C SER A 94 -6.79 -6.13 3.90
N LEU A 95 -6.86 -4.84 3.58
CA LEU A 95 -7.57 -3.86 4.41
C LEU A 95 -9.09 -4.01 4.28
N GLU A 96 -9.62 -4.22 3.09
CA GLU A 96 -11.05 -4.25 2.87
C GLU A 96 -11.68 -5.60 3.29
N LYS A 97 -11.03 -6.72 2.98
CA LYS A 97 -11.55 -8.08 3.18
C LYS A 97 -10.85 -8.89 4.25
N GLY A 98 -9.64 -8.48 4.62
CA GLY A 98 -8.87 -9.18 5.65
C GLY A 98 -9.34 -8.89 7.07
N SER A 99 -8.72 -9.56 7.99
CA SER A 99 -8.93 -9.40 9.44
C SER A 99 -7.60 -9.22 10.16
N PRO A 100 -7.59 -8.62 11.37
CA PRO A 100 -6.36 -8.51 12.17
C PRO A 100 -5.78 -9.89 12.51
N GLY A 101 -4.47 -10.03 12.28
CA GLY A 101 -3.73 -11.25 12.55
C GLY A 101 -2.23 -11.04 12.56
N VAL A 102 -1.48 -12.12 12.67
CA VAL A 102 -0.01 -12.07 12.73
C VAL A 102 0.59 -12.74 11.49
N LEU A 103 1.36 -11.96 10.74
CA LEU A 103 2.09 -12.45 9.56
C LEU A 103 3.49 -11.82 9.52
N HIS A 104 4.51 -12.62 9.24
CA HIS A 104 5.91 -12.17 9.13
C HIS A 104 6.41 -11.34 10.33
N GLY A 105 5.93 -11.66 11.55
CA GLY A 105 6.36 -11.01 12.79
C GLY A 105 5.72 -9.65 13.07
N GLN A 106 4.65 -9.30 12.38
CA GLN A 106 3.84 -8.10 12.60
C GLN A 106 2.38 -8.46 12.90
N CYS A 107 1.68 -7.59 13.61
CA CYS A 107 0.24 -7.60 13.73
C CYS A 107 -0.33 -6.56 12.75
N SER A 108 -1.17 -6.99 11.81
CA SER A 108 -1.79 -6.13 10.80
C SER A 108 -3.03 -6.80 10.22
N TYR A 109 -3.73 -6.11 9.33
CA TYR A 109 -4.75 -6.77 8.51
C TYR A 109 -4.10 -7.73 7.52
N LEU A 110 -4.68 -8.93 7.38
CA LEU A 110 -4.25 -9.93 6.41
C LEU A 110 -5.43 -10.77 5.91
N LEU A 111 -5.27 -11.33 4.73
CA LEU A 111 -6.19 -12.31 4.16
C LEU A 111 -5.94 -13.66 4.86
N GLN A 112 -6.91 -14.08 5.66
CA GLN A 112 -6.85 -15.35 6.40
C GLN A 112 -8.25 -15.96 6.54
N ASP A 113 -8.28 -17.27 6.68
CA ASP A 113 -9.51 -18.01 6.96
C ASP A 113 -9.88 -17.99 8.46
N GLU A 114 -10.95 -18.71 8.83
CA GLU A 114 -11.46 -18.78 10.21
C GLU A 114 -10.47 -19.47 11.17
N ASP A 115 -9.57 -20.30 10.65
CA ASP A 115 -8.53 -20.99 11.40
C ASP A 115 -7.22 -20.15 11.47
N GLY A 116 -7.21 -18.96 10.88
CA GLY A 116 -6.05 -18.08 10.84
C GLY A 116 -4.99 -18.48 9.81
N GLN A 117 -5.34 -19.35 8.85
CA GLN A 117 -4.45 -19.72 7.76
C GLN A 117 -4.46 -18.61 6.70
N VAL A 118 -3.27 -18.20 6.26
CA VAL A 118 -3.11 -17.15 5.24
C VAL A 118 -3.68 -17.63 3.91
N LEU A 119 -4.56 -16.82 3.33
CA LEU A 119 -5.12 -17.05 2.00
C LEU A 119 -4.18 -16.48 0.94
N GLU A 120 -4.21 -17.09 -0.24
CA GLU A 120 -3.42 -16.63 -1.38
C GLU A 120 -4.02 -15.34 -1.96
N ALA A 121 -3.18 -14.31 -2.09
CA ALA A 121 -3.58 -13.08 -2.76
C ALA A 121 -3.51 -13.22 -4.28
N HIS A 122 -4.26 -12.38 -5.00
CA HIS A 122 -4.21 -12.32 -6.46
C HIS A 122 -4.21 -10.86 -6.93
N SER A 123 -3.35 -10.56 -7.89
CA SER A 123 -3.33 -9.31 -8.65
C SER A 123 -2.70 -9.53 -10.00
N ILE A 124 -3.18 -8.84 -11.05
CA ILE A 124 -2.49 -8.78 -12.35
C ILE A 124 -1.12 -8.07 -12.21
N SER A 125 -0.98 -7.21 -11.21
CA SER A 125 0.28 -6.58 -10.86
C SER A 125 1.02 -7.43 -9.82
N ALA A 126 2.13 -8.06 -10.23
CA ALA A 126 2.93 -8.92 -9.36
C ALA A 126 3.45 -8.22 -8.08
N GLY A 127 3.57 -6.90 -8.09
CA GLY A 127 3.98 -6.11 -6.92
C GLY A 127 2.86 -5.87 -5.90
N LEU A 128 1.62 -6.23 -6.21
CA LEU A 128 0.43 -5.98 -5.39
C LEU A 128 -0.28 -7.27 -4.90
N ASP A 129 0.34 -8.43 -5.07
CA ASP A 129 -0.23 -9.74 -4.70
C ASP A 129 0.20 -10.23 -3.31
N TYR A 130 0.32 -9.34 -2.36
CA TYR A 130 0.69 -9.63 -0.98
C TYR A 130 -0.56 -9.81 -0.10
N PRO A 131 -0.67 -10.89 0.70
CA PRO A 131 -1.88 -11.19 1.48
C PRO A 131 -1.98 -10.40 2.79
N GLY A 132 -1.07 -9.49 3.04
CA GLY A 132 -1.04 -8.63 4.22
C GLY A 132 -0.72 -7.19 3.86
N ILE A 133 -0.50 -6.37 4.87
CA ILE A 133 -0.16 -4.96 4.68
C ILE A 133 0.74 -4.48 5.82
N GLY A 134 1.43 -3.37 5.61
CA GLY A 134 2.21 -2.73 6.67
C GLY A 134 1.34 -2.32 7.86
N PRO A 135 1.84 -2.47 9.10
CA PRO A 135 1.05 -2.20 10.31
C PRO A 135 0.62 -0.73 10.43
N GLU A 136 1.38 0.19 9.88
CA GLU A 136 1.02 1.62 9.88
C GLU A 136 -0.20 1.91 8.99
N HIS A 137 -0.37 1.20 7.86
CA HIS A 137 -1.59 1.28 7.07
C HIS A 137 -2.81 0.74 7.83
N SER A 138 -2.63 -0.33 8.59
CA SER A 138 -3.69 -0.87 9.46
C SER A 138 -4.12 0.17 10.49
N PHE A 139 -3.17 0.86 11.12
CA PHE A 139 -3.44 1.98 12.03
C PHE A 139 -4.17 3.13 11.33
N HIS A 140 -3.75 3.54 10.14
CA HIS A 140 -4.40 4.61 9.38
C HIS A 140 -5.82 4.26 8.94
N LYS A 141 -6.10 2.98 8.65
CA LYS A 141 -7.45 2.50 8.40
C LYS A 141 -8.33 2.66 9.65
N ASP A 142 -7.86 2.19 10.80
CA ASP A 142 -8.64 2.17 12.03
C ASP A 142 -8.96 3.58 12.54
N ASN A 143 -8.00 4.51 12.44
CA ASN A 143 -8.20 5.91 12.84
C ASN A 143 -8.75 6.81 11.73
N LYS A 144 -8.97 6.26 10.53
CA LYS A 144 -9.54 6.95 9.35
C LYS A 144 -8.71 8.15 8.88
N SER A 145 -7.41 8.14 9.08
CA SER A 145 -6.50 9.19 8.59
C SER A 145 -6.14 9.03 7.11
N VAL A 146 -6.35 7.85 6.54
CA VAL A 146 -6.22 7.54 5.11
C VAL A 146 -7.48 6.83 4.65
N GLN A 147 -7.97 7.17 3.47
CA GLN A 147 -9.04 6.44 2.81
C GLN A 147 -8.46 5.26 2.04
N TYR A 148 -9.15 4.12 2.08
CA TYR A 148 -8.75 2.94 1.32
C TYR A 148 -9.91 2.47 0.46
N ASP A 149 -9.57 2.09 -0.78
CA ASP A 149 -10.50 1.60 -1.78
C ASP A 149 -9.79 0.54 -2.62
N SER A 150 -10.50 -0.12 -3.51
CA SER A 150 -9.96 -1.15 -4.38
C SER A 150 -10.45 -1.02 -5.81
N ILE A 151 -9.62 -1.48 -6.76
CA ILE A 151 -10.01 -1.56 -8.18
C ILE A 151 -9.71 -2.94 -8.72
N THR A 152 -10.55 -3.42 -9.64
CA THR A 152 -10.35 -4.71 -10.31
C THR A 152 -9.22 -4.65 -11.34
N ASP A 153 -8.71 -5.82 -11.72
CA ASP A 153 -7.71 -5.96 -12.80
C ASP A 153 -8.19 -5.33 -14.12
N ALA A 154 -9.47 -5.49 -14.45
CA ALA A 154 -10.07 -4.89 -15.65
C ALA A 154 -10.03 -3.35 -15.58
N GLN A 155 -10.44 -2.77 -14.45
CA GLN A 155 -10.39 -1.31 -14.24
C GLN A 155 -8.96 -0.77 -14.27
N ALA A 156 -8.01 -1.50 -13.68
CA ALA A 156 -6.59 -1.14 -13.71
C ALA A 156 -6.05 -1.13 -15.16
N MET A 157 -6.38 -2.15 -15.97
CA MET A 157 -5.97 -2.22 -17.37
C MET A 157 -6.60 -1.12 -18.23
N ASP A 158 -7.86 -0.79 -18.01
CA ASP A 158 -8.52 0.32 -18.70
C ASP A 158 -7.84 1.66 -18.36
N ALA A 159 -7.53 1.90 -17.09
CA ALA A 159 -6.81 3.09 -16.64
C ALA A 159 -5.38 3.14 -17.20
N PHE A 160 -4.67 2.00 -17.25
CA PHE A 160 -3.34 1.87 -17.85
C PHE A 160 -3.34 2.32 -19.32
N VAL A 161 -4.26 1.80 -20.11
CA VAL A 161 -4.38 2.16 -21.54
C VAL A 161 -4.78 3.62 -21.69
N TRP A 162 -5.71 4.10 -20.86
CA TRP A 162 -6.16 5.49 -20.90
C TRP A 162 -5.02 6.47 -20.57
N LEU A 163 -4.27 6.24 -19.49
CA LEU A 163 -3.15 7.08 -19.08
C LEU A 163 -2.04 7.09 -20.14
N SER A 164 -1.73 5.92 -20.70
CA SER A 164 -0.73 5.80 -21.76
C SER A 164 -1.07 6.62 -23.00
N ARG A 165 -2.37 6.69 -23.36
CA ARG A 165 -2.84 7.49 -24.51
C ARG A 165 -2.96 8.98 -24.21
N ALA A 166 -3.40 9.34 -22.99
CA ALA A 166 -3.64 10.72 -22.61
C ALA A 166 -2.34 11.47 -22.32
N GLU A 167 -1.40 10.83 -21.62
CA GLU A 167 -0.20 11.49 -21.09
C GLU A 167 1.12 10.96 -21.68
N GLY A 168 1.08 9.89 -22.48
CA GLY A 168 2.29 9.23 -23.01
C GLY A 168 3.11 8.53 -21.92
N ILE A 169 2.50 8.25 -20.76
CA ILE A 169 3.12 7.53 -19.64
C ILE A 169 2.67 6.08 -19.68
N ILE A 170 3.62 5.16 -19.59
CA ILE A 170 3.34 3.72 -19.43
C ILE A 170 3.56 3.43 -17.93
N PRO A 171 2.47 3.35 -17.16
CA PRO A 171 2.57 3.14 -15.71
C PRO A 171 2.98 1.73 -15.32
#